data_29972408bf3c250e16a1c39ef5ba0f1f
#
_entry.id   29972408bf3c250e16a1c39ef5ba0f1f
#
_cell.length_a   1.000
_cell.length_b   1.000
_cell.length_c   1.000
_cell.angle_alpha   90.00
_cell.angle_beta   90.00
_cell.angle_gamma   90.00
#
_symmetry.space_group_name_H-M   'P 1'
#
loop_
_entity.id
_entity.type
_entity.pdbx_description
1 polymer ?
#
loop_
_entity_poly.entity_id
_entity_poly.type
_entity_poly.pdbx_seq_one_letter_code
_entity_poly.pdbx_strand_id
1 'polypeptide(L)'
;MPLNEEISAAIRPIIEATGNYLEELTITSAGKVKILTVIVDSDTHLNLDQVTAVTKQISEVIEALPVLGDGAFTLEVTSPGLDRPLTKPRHWRKNLDRLVKITMLSGEVIDGRIGESTEATVLIADKKVSFEDIKRAVLEIEFK
;
A
#
# COMPACT_ATOMS: atom_id res chain seq x y z
N MET A 1 -0.35 -22.74 -7.15
CA MET A 1 -0.27 -21.40 -6.52
C MET A 1 -1.65 -20.82 -6.33
N PRO A 2 -1.89 -20.17 -5.21
CA PRO A 2 -3.14 -19.42 -5.04
C PRO A 2 -3.32 -18.37 -6.12
N LEU A 3 -4.56 -18.12 -6.50
CA LEU A 3 -4.89 -17.19 -7.57
C LEU A 3 -4.31 -15.79 -7.35
N ASN A 4 -4.40 -15.28 -6.13
CA ASN A 4 -3.88 -13.94 -5.84
C ASN A 4 -2.35 -13.85 -5.99
N GLU A 5 -1.62 -14.92 -5.71
CA GLU A 5 -0.17 -14.94 -5.90
C GLU A 5 0.20 -14.94 -7.37
N GLU A 6 -0.55 -15.69 -8.20
CA GLU A 6 -0.31 -15.71 -9.65
C GLU A 6 -0.56 -14.33 -10.27
N ILE A 7 -1.66 -13.70 -9.89
CA ILE A 7 -1.99 -12.37 -10.39
C ILE A 7 -0.99 -11.35 -9.88
N SER A 8 -0.62 -11.40 -8.60
CA SER A 8 0.38 -10.49 -8.03
C SER A 8 1.73 -10.61 -8.75
N ALA A 9 2.16 -11.84 -9.04
CA ALA A 9 3.41 -12.08 -9.76
C ALA A 9 3.37 -11.51 -11.17
N ALA A 10 2.21 -11.51 -11.83
CA ALA A 10 2.06 -10.98 -13.18
C ALA A 10 2.01 -9.44 -13.20
N ILE A 11 1.37 -8.80 -12.22
CA ILE A 11 1.17 -7.34 -12.25
C ILE A 11 2.25 -6.57 -11.50
N ARG A 12 2.94 -7.19 -10.54
CA ARG A 12 3.98 -6.50 -9.76
C ARG A 12 5.07 -5.87 -10.62
N PRO A 13 5.67 -6.58 -11.60
CA PRO A 13 6.70 -5.96 -12.45
C PRO A 13 6.21 -4.74 -13.20
N ILE A 14 4.94 -4.75 -13.62
CA ILE A 14 4.33 -3.64 -14.35
C ILE A 14 4.20 -2.43 -13.42
N ILE A 15 3.71 -2.65 -12.22
CA ILE A 15 3.53 -1.59 -11.23
C ILE A 15 4.89 -1.00 -10.84
N GLU A 16 5.89 -1.85 -10.58
CA GLU A 16 7.22 -1.40 -10.22
C GLU A 16 7.93 -0.68 -11.36
N ALA A 17 7.67 -1.06 -12.60
CA ALA A 17 8.25 -0.40 -13.76
C ALA A 17 7.76 1.05 -13.91
N THR A 18 6.62 1.38 -13.33
CA THR A 18 6.10 2.76 -13.33
C THR A 18 6.59 3.56 -12.12
N GLY A 19 7.44 2.98 -11.27
CA GLY A 19 7.94 3.63 -10.07
C GLY A 19 7.01 3.50 -8.87
N ASN A 20 6.07 2.58 -8.93
CA ASN A 20 5.09 2.36 -7.87
C ASN A 20 5.29 1.02 -7.18
N TYR A 21 4.51 0.75 -6.15
CA TYR A 21 4.59 -0.49 -5.39
C TYR A 21 3.22 -1.15 -5.30
N LEU A 22 3.20 -2.48 -5.42
CA LEU A 22 1.98 -3.24 -5.13
C LEU A 22 1.89 -3.44 -3.62
N GLU A 23 0.96 -2.75 -2.98
CA GLU A 23 0.76 -2.86 -1.54
C GLU A 23 -0.08 -4.08 -1.16
N GLU A 24 -1.15 -4.30 -1.90
CA GLU A 24 -2.05 -5.41 -1.60
C GLU A 24 -2.89 -5.76 -2.82
N LEU A 25 -3.19 -7.04 -2.97
CA LEU A 25 -4.15 -7.54 -3.94
C LEU A 25 -5.19 -8.38 -3.20
N THR A 26 -6.45 -8.00 -3.34
CA THR A 26 -7.56 -8.74 -2.76
C THR A 26 -8.49 -9.23 -3.87
N ILE A 27 -8.90 -10.49 -3.80
CA ILE A 27 -9.82 -11.08 -4.76
C ILE A 27 -11.06 -11.53 -4.00
N THR A 28 -12.21 -10.99 -4.38
CA THR A 28 -13.51 -11.39 -3.82
C THR A 28 -14.41 -11.83 -4.97
N SER A 29 -15.52 -12.46 -4.63
CA SER A 29 -16.50 -12.90 -5.62
C SER A 29 -17.87 -12.34 -5.31
N ALA A 30 -18.54 -11.81 -6.34
CA ALA A 30 -19.92 -11.35 -6.26
C ALA A 30 -20.70 -12.13 -7.33
N GLY A 31 -21.32 -13.23 -6.92
CA GLY A 31 -21.96 -14.13 -7.86
C GLY A 31 -20.91 -14.78 -8.77
N LYS A 32 -21.08 -14.62 -10.07
CA LYS A 32 -20.15 -15.17 -11.07
C LYS A 32 -19.00 -14.22 -11.42
N VAL A 33 -19.04 -13.00 -10.88
CA VAL A 33 -18.04 -11.98 -11.18
C VAL A 33 -16.98 -11.96 -10.09
N LYS A 34 -15.71 -11.92 -10.48
CA LYS A 34 -14.61 -11.73 -9.54
C LYS A 34 -14.27 -10.26 -9.45
N ILE A 35 -14.03 -9.79 -8.23
CA ILE A 35 -13.63 -8.41 -7.98
C ILE A 35 -12.19 -8.42 -7.51
N LEU A 36 -11.31 -7.78 -8.31
CA LEU A 36 -9.90 -7.66 -7.99
C LEU A 36 -9.65 -6.23 -7.50
N THR A 37 -9.24 -6.10 -6.25
CA THR A 37 -8.89 -4.80 -5.68
C THR A 37 -7.39 -4.74 -5.54
N VAL A 38 -6.77 -3.80 -6.25
CA VAL A 38 -5.31 -3.60 -6.26
C VAL A 38 -5.00 -2.29 -5.56
N ILE A 39 -4.22 -2.35 -4.50
CA ILE A 39 -3.77 -1.16 -3.79
C ILE A 39 -2.34 -0.86 -4.21
N VAL A 40 -2.15 0.30 -4.83
CA VAL A 40 -0.86 0.74 -5.37
C VAL A 40 -0.40 1.96 -4.59
N ASP A 41 0.86 1.99 -4.23
CA ASP A 41 1.45 3.12 -3.52
C ASP A 41 2.72 3.58 -4.23
N SER A 42 3.21 4.76 -3.87
CA SER A 42 4.47 5.29 -4.39
C SER A 42 5.17 6.09 -3.30
N ASP A 43 6.44 6.46 -3.54
CA ASP A 43 7.19 7.31 -2.62
C ASP A 43 6.65 8.75 -2.62
N THR A 44 5.89 9.10 -3.65
CA THR A 44 5.18 10.37 -3.75
C THR A 44 3.69 10.06 -3.81
N HIS A 45 2.85 11.07 -3.73
CA HIS A 45 1.41 10.85 -3.83
C HIS A 45 1.00 10.60 -5.30
N LEU A 46 0.21 9.52 -5.49
CA LEU A 46 -0.32 9.21 -6.81
C LEU A 46 -1.43 10.19 -7.18
N ASN A 47 -1.40 10.69 -8.41
CA ASN A 47 -2.52 11.46 -8.94
C ASN A 47 -3.44 10.55 -9.75
N LEU A 48 -4.60 11.07 -10.14
CA LEU A 48 -5.60 10.30 -10.87
C LEU A 48 -5.09 9.79 -12.21
N ASP A 49 -4.31 10.60 -12.93
CA ASP A 49 -3.76 10.20 -14.23
C ASP A 49 -2.80 9.02 -14.10
N GLN A 50 -1.97 9.02 -13.05
CA GLN A 50 -1.04 7.92 -12.79
C GLN A 50 -1.80 6.63 -12.45
N VAL A 51 -2.86 6.74 -11.64
CA VAL A 51 -3.70 5.59 -11.29
C VAL A 51 -4.38 5.03 -12.53
N THR A 52 -4.90 5.89 -13.40
CA THR A 52 -5.56 5.49 -14.63
C THR A 52 -4.60 4.75 -15.56
N ALA A 53 -3.39 5.27 -15.73
CA ALA A 53 -2.39 4.65 -16.60
C ALA A 53 -1.99 3.25 -16.09
N VAL A 54 -1.78 3.12 -14.77
CA VAL A 54 -1.44 1.84 -14.15
C VAL A 54 -2.60 0.85 -14.29
N THR A 55 -3.83 1.33 -14.07
CA THR A 55 -5.04 0.51 -14.19
C THR A 55 -5.15 -0.10 -15.58
N LYS A 56 -4.91 0.69 -16.62
CA LYS A 56 -4.98 0.21 -17.99
C LYS A 56 -3.96 -0.89 -18.27
N GLN A 57 -2.73 -0.71 -17.81
CA GLN A 57 -1.67 -1.70 -18.00
C GLN A 57 -1.98 -3.00 -17.24
N ILE A 58 -2.47 -2.88 -16.01
CA ILE A 58 -2.85 -4.03 -15.20
C ILE A 58 -3.99 -4.80 -15.87
N SER A 59 -4.99 -4.09 -16.35
CA SER A 59 -6.15 -4.69 -17.01
C SER A 59 -5.74 -5.52 -18.22
N GLU A 60 -4.86 -4.98 -19.06
CA GLU A 60 -4.38 -5.70 -20.25
C GLU A 60 -3.68 -7.00 -19.90
N VAL A 61 -2.87 -6.99 -18.84
CA VAL A 61 -2.16 -8.20 -18.39
C VAL A 61 -3.13 -9.22 -17.81
N ILE A 62 -4.07 -8.78 -16.98
CA ILE A 62 -5.04 -9.68 -16.33
C ILE A 62 -5.93 -10.35 -17.37
N GLU A 63 -6.39 -9.60 -18.38
CA GLU A 63 -7.21 -10.15 -19.45
C GLU A 63 -6.49 -11.25 -20.24
N ALA A 64 -5.18 -11.18 -20.32
CA ALA A 64 -4.37 -12.18 -21.00
C ALA A 64 -4.04 -13.40 -20.15
N LEU A 65 -4.35 -13.38 -18.83
CA LEU A 65 -4.01 -14.50 -17.94
C LEU A 65 -4.98 -15.64 -18.07
N PRO A 66 -4.49 -16.86 -18.40
CA PRO A 66 -5.38 -18.05 -18.50
C PRO A 66 -6.02 -18.43 -17.16
N VAL A 67 -5.42 -18.05 -16.06
CA VAL A 67 -5.85 -18.42 -14.70
C VAL A 67 -7.26 -17.91 -14.37
N LEU A 68 -7.70 -16.81 -15.01
CA LEU A 68 -9.03 -16.27 -14.81
C LEU A 68 -10.08 -16.93 -15.75
N GLY A 69 -9.61 -17.64 -16.78
CA GLY A 69 -10.48 -18.27 -17.75
C GLY A 69 -11.34 -17.26 -18.51
N ASP A 70 -12.54 -17.68 -18.86
CA ASP A 70 -13.49 -16.83 -19.58
C ASP A 70 -14.44 -16.07 -18.64
N GLY A 71 -14.20 -16.14 -17.33
CA GLY A 71 -15.05 -15.50 -16.34
C GLY A 71 -14.93 -13.97 -16.36
N ALA A 72 -16.03 -13.30 -16.05
CA ALA A 72 -16.04 -11.85 -15.93
C ALA A 72 -15.31 -11.43 -14.66
N PHE A 73 -14.62 -10.27 -14.72
CA PHE A 73 -14.00 -9.69 -13.54
C PHE A 73 -14.14 -8.16 -13.57
N THR A 74 -14.09 -7.57 -12.38
CA THR A 74 -14.03 -6.13 -12.19
C THR A 74 -12.70 -5.79 -11.54
N LEU A 75 -12.01 -4.80 -12.08
CA LEU A 75 -10.73 -4.35 -11.55
C LEU A 75 -10.91 -3.00 -10.89
N GLU A 76 -10.51 -2.92 -9.64
CA GLU A 76 -10.47 -1.67 -8.89
C GLU A 76 -9.01 -1.40 -8.49
N VAL A 77 -8.49 -0.23 -8.86
CA VAL A 77 -7.15 0.19 -8.47
C VAL A 77 -7.26 1.45 -7.63
N THR A 78 -6.63 1.44 -6.47
CA THR A 78 -6.72 2.57 -5.54
C THR A 78 -5.38 2.75 -4.81
N SER A 79 -5.26 3.85 -4.08
CA SER A 79 -4.12 4.12 -3.22
C SER A 79 -4.50 3.90 -1.75
N PRO A 80 -3.50 3.72 -0.84
CA PRO A 80 -3.81 3.60 0.58
C PRO A 80 -4.42 4.88 1.15
N GLY A 81 -5.43 4.73 2.01
CA GLY A 81 -6.00 5.85 2.74
C GLY A 81 -5.17 6.21 3.97
N LEU A 82 -5.50 7.35 4.60
CA LEU A 82 -4.80 7.81 5.81
C LEU A 82 -4.99 6.87 7.00
N ASP A 83 -6.12 6.18 7.06
CA ASP A 83 -6.43 5.25 8.15
C ASP A 83 -5.66 3.93 8.02
N ARG A 84 -4.96 3.72 6.93
CA ARG A 84 -4.19 2.50 6.73
C ARG A 84 -2.89 2.54 7.54
N PRO A 85 -2.57 1.48 8.33
CA PRO A 85 -1.36 1.48 9.13
C PRO A 85 -0.08 1.51 8.30
N LEU A 86 0.94 2.15 8.87
CA LEU A 86 2.29 2.15 8.28
C LEU A 86 2.96 0.83 8.67
N THR A 87 3.34 0.03 7.67
CA THR A 87 3.88 -1.32 7.92
C THR A 87 5.26 -1.57 7.31
N LYS A 88 5.73 -0.71 6.43
CA LYS A 88 7.01 -0.89 5.73
C LYS A 88 7.86 0.37 5.83
N PRO A 89 9.20 0.24 5.78
CA PRO A 89 10.08 1.41 5.86
C PRO A 89 9.76 2.50 4.83
N ARG A 90 9.36 2.12 3.61
CA ARG A 90 9.00 3.11 2.60
C ARG A 90 7.78 3.94 2.97
N HIS A 91 6.87 3.40 3.78
CA HIS A 91 5.70 4.15 4.25
C HIS A 91 6.15 5.33 5.12
N TRP A 92 7.16 5.13 5.92
CA TRP A 92 7.70 6.18 6.78
C TRP A 92 8.44 7.24 5.98
N ARG A 93 9.24 6.84 5.00
CA ARG A 93 9.96 7.78 4.13
C ARG A 93 8.99 8.67 3.35
N LYS A 94 7.93 8.08 2.83
CA LYS A 94 6.90 8.81 2.07
C LYS A 94 6.21 9.87 2.90
N ASN A 95 6.07 9.63 4.19
CA ASN A 95 5.30 10.49 5.09
C ASN A 95 6.17 11.32 6.02
N LEU A 96 7.38 11.64 5.57
CA LEU A 96 8.30 12.50 6.33
C LEU A 96 7.60 13.80 6.73
N ASP A 97 7.79 14.21 7.98
CA ASP A 97 7.26 15.45 8.57
C ASP A 97 5.74 15.47 8.79
N ARG A 98 5.06 14.33 8.60
CA ARG A 98 3.63 14.23 8.90
C ARG A 98 3.42 13.72 10.33
N LEU A 99 2.28 14.08 10.92
CA LEU A 99 1.93 13.60 12.26
C LEU A 99 1.55 12.12 12.22
N VAL A 100 2.06 11.37 13.17
CA VAL A 100 1.78 9.94 13.30
C VAL A 100 1.47 9.62 14.76
N LYS A 101 0.56 8.68 14.95
CA LYS A 101 0.26 8.11 16.27
C LYS A 101 0.75 6.67 16.27
N ILE A 102 1.65 6.36 17.18
CA ILE A 102 2.25 5.03 17.28
C ILE A 102 1.80 4.38 18.60
N THR A 103 1.29 3.17 18.49
CA THR A 103 1.02 2.32 19.64
C THR A 103 2.14 1.28 19.71
N MET A 104 2.89 1.27 20.81
CA MET A 104 4.00 0.33 20.97
C MET A 104 3.48 -1.00 21.50
N LEU A 105 4.30 -2.06 21.32
CA LEU A 105 3.96 -3.38 21.86
C LEU A 105 3.81 -3.35 23.38
N SER A 106 4.50 -2.43 24.04
CA SER A 106 4.39 -2.24 25.50
C SER A 106 3.09 -1.57 25.94
N GLY A 107 2.32 -1.02 24.98
CA GLY A 107 1.11 -0.25 25.26
C GLY A 107 1.34 1.26 25.30
N GLU A 108 2.60 1.71 25.27
CA GLU A 108 2.92 3.12 25.23
C GLU A 108 2.44 3.74 23.90
N VAL A 109 1.94 4.97 23.97
CA VAL A 109 1.49 5.72 22.80
C VAL A 109 2.44 6.90 22.58
N ILE A 110 2.94 7.03 21.35
CA ILE A 110 3.83 8.12 20.97
C ILE A 110 3.19 8.90 19.82
N ASP A 111 3.08 10.22 19.99
CA ASP A 111 2.58 11.14 18.97
C ASP A 111 3.69 12.10 18.59
N GLY A 112 3.84 12.36 17.29
CA GLY A 112 4.84 13.30 16.83
C GLY A 112 4.98 13.30 15.32
N ARG A 113 5.89 14.11 14.80
CA ARG A 113 6.17 14.15 13.37
C ARG A 113 7.23 13.12 13.01
N ILE A 114 7.03 12.50 11.87
CA ILE A 114 7.97 11.51 11.34
C ILE A 114 9.25 12.22 10.88
N GLY A 115 10.38 11.83 11.46
CA GLY A 115 11.70 12.31 11.07
C GLY A 115 12.41 11.30 10.17
N GLU A 116 13.74 11.35 10.18
CA GLU A 116 14.54 10.43 9.38
C GLU A 116 14.28 8.98 9.78
N SER A 117 14.25 8.11 8.80
CA SER A 117 14.03 6.69 9.02
C SER A 117 15.08 5.84 8.29
N THR A 118 15.31 4.65 8.84
CA THR A 118 16.16 3.62 8.24
C THR A 118 15.31 2.39 7.97
N GLU A 119 15.93 1.29 7.56
CA GLU A 119 15.21 0.02 7.38
C GLU A 119 14.73 -0.57 8.70
N ALA A 120 15.25 -0.11 9.84
CA ALA A 120 14.95 -0.67 11.16
C ALA A 120 14.34 0.31 12.15
N THR A 121 14.54 1.62 11.96
CA THR A 121 14.16 2.63 12.95
C THR A 121 13.60 3.90 12.30
N VAL A 122 12.93 4.72 13.13
CA VAL A 122 12.44 6.04 12.73
C VAL A 122 12.57 7.01 13.90
N LEU A 123 12.81 8.28 13.59
CA LEU A 123 12.84 9.35 14.59
C LEU A 123 11.45 9.98 14.69
N ILE A 124 10.90 10.02 15.90
CA ILE A 124 9.61 10.65 16.20
C ILE A 124 9.83 11.64 17.35
N ALA A 125 9.66 12.93 17.07
CA ALA A 125 9.87 13.99 18.06
C ALA A 125 11.25 13.85 18.76
N ASP A 126 12.29 13.61 17.96
CA ASP A 126 13.68 13.40 18.41
C ASP A 126 13.92 12.10 19.18
N LYS A 127 12.92 11.21 19.22
CA LYS A 127 13.04 9.91 19.86
C LYS A 127 13.20 8.83 18.81
N LYS A 128 14.23 8.00 18.94
CA LYS A 128 14.48 6.88 18.04
C LYS A 128 13.58 5.70 18.40
N VAL A 129 12.77 5.26 17.45
CA VAL A 129 11.81 4.18 17.64
C VAL A 129 12.17 3.02 16.72
N SER A 130 12.27 1.82 17.27
CA SER A 130 12.51 0.62 16.48
C SER A 130 11.19 0.10 15.91
N PHE A 131 11.17 -0.24 14.61
CA PHE A 131 9.97 -0.78 13.98
C PHE A 131 9.50 -2.08 14.64
N GLU A 132 10.43 -2.86 15.18
CA GLU A 132 10.09 -4.12 15.86
C GLU A 132 9.23 -3.92 17.11
N ASP A 133 9.32 -2.75 17.74
CA ASP A 133 8.59 -2.43 18.95
C ASP A 133 7.23 -1.82 18.68
N ILE A 134 6.90 -1.55 17.43
CA ILE A 134 5.64 -0.91 17.03
C ILE A 134 4.55 -1.96 16.85
N LYS A 135 3.44 -1.79 17.57
CA LYS A 135 2.25 -2.61 17.37
C LYS A 135 1.41 -2.08 16.21
N ARG A 136 1.21 -0.77 16.16
CA ARG A 136 0.43 -0.11 15.11
C ARG A 136 0.85 1.35 14.99
N ALA A 137 0.92 1.84 13.77
CA ALA A 137 1.22 3.25 13.51
C ALA A 137 0.28 3.76 12.42
N VAL A 138 -0.39 4.87 12.66
CA VAL A 138 -1.31 5.49 11.71
C VAL A 138 -1.05 6.98 11.62
N LEU A 139 -1.25 7.55 10.44
CA LEU A 139 -1.15 8.99 10.25
C LEU A 139 -2.32 9.70 10.93
N GLU A 140 -2.04 10.84 11.54
CA GLU A 140 -3.08 11.68 12.11
C GLU A 140 -3.48 12.76 11.12
N ILE A 141 -4.76 13.13 11.15
CA ILE A 141 -5.28 14.22 10.31
C ILE A 141 -4.82 15.54 10.92
N GLU A 142 -4.17 16.37 10.09
CA GLU A 142 -3.75 17.69 10.51
C GLU A 142 -4.76 18.73 10.06
N PHE A 143 -5.20 19.54 11.01
CA PHE A 143 -6.08 20.67 10.73
C PHE A 143 -5.25 21.95 10.82
N LYS A 144 -5.31 22.77 9.78
CA LYS A 144 -4.66 24.07 9.75
C LYS A 144 -5.67 25.19 9.83
#